data_aa619fe355ef084739cb2c835fc127e9
#
_entry.id   aa619fe355ef084739cb2c835fc127e9
#
_cell.length_a   1.000
_cell.length_b   1.000
_cell.length_c   1.000
_cell.angle_alpha   90.00
_cell.angle_beta   90.00
_cell.angle_gamma   90.00
#
_symmetry.space_group_name_H-M   'P 1'
#
loop_
_entity.id
_entity.type
_entity.pdbx_description
1 polymer ?
#
loop_
_entity_poly.entity_id
_entity_poly.type
_entity_poly.pdbx_seq_one_letter_code
_entity_poly.pdbx_strand_id
1 'polypeptide(L)'
;MDSPKRQAPKRIGELLVAANIIKADLLAEALEISKSSGTPIGRVLLSLGQLEENAIDVALQVQGMIKAKVISPEFGIRVINVAIKGNMPIANAFARLGWRSPKVESTNISEFDDLVLKSGILTKSVIENAKITSQKNNLPLGRVLVMNRNITPSLLTSVLTAQVLIRDGKIKLEEAIEALKQSLSKQMAIEACLNSTSELIKYSQKLKLGDLLTASGIISETDKISAVEIGLVQKKPIGQILIECNLISQELLNDCLKLQNMVSDGRFTDTTAINILKDAHNKGLDVNDMIAKRLDFEKDIELANSLKDLINKSGIVSLALENKLKSGNSDPRVSFGEILLSSGILTKSMLTALVQTKRLLAENILTPEQAYQVLSKCQMAGSDFFRELEFVSFLSPTKTKSKINTGNLRTTSANKLGIMMLPAIIEKFLNFKS
;
A
#
# COMPACT_ATOMS: atom_id res chain seq x y z
N MET A 1 -8.86 -9.30 -24.08
CA MET A 1 -9.43 -7.98 -24.47
C MET A 1 -9.39 -7.10 -23.23
N ASP A 2 -8.35 -6.28 -23.13
CA ASP A 2 -8.18 -5.34 -22.02
C ASP A 2 -9.23 -4.25 -22.14
N SER A 3 -10.10 -4.16 -21.13
CA SER A 3 -11.03 -3.04 -21.00
C SER A 3 -10.22 -1.75 -20.82
N PRO A 4 -10.46 -0.69 -21.60
CA PRO A 4 -9.72 0.54 -21.47
C PRO A 4 -9.92 1.10 -20.06
N LYS A 5 -8.84 1.31 -19.31
CA LYS A 5 -8.84 2.02 -18.02
C LYS A 5 -9.51 3.39 -18.26
N ARG A 6 -10.76 3.53 -17.83
CA ARG A 6 -11.49 4.81 -17.88
C ARG A 6 -10.68 5.79 -17.03
N GLN A 7 -10.13 6.82 -17.66
CA GLN A 7 -9.50 7.93 -16.92
C GLN A 7 -10.56 8.53 -16.01
N ALA A 8 -10.16 8.82 -14.76
CA ALA A 8 -11.05 9.47 -13.80
C ALA A 8 -11.54 10.82 -14.36
N PRO A 9 -12.83 11.14 -14.22
CA PRO A 9 -13.43 12.33 -14.80
C PRO A 9 -12.77 13.60 -14.22
N LYS A 10 -12.34 14.52 -15.11
CA LYS A 10 -11.64 15.75 -14.74
C LYS A 10 -12.34 17.02 -15.23
N ARG A 11 -13.24 16.90 -16.21
CA ARG A 11 -13.99 18.04 -16.76
C ARG A 11 -15.32 18.18 -16.03
N ILE A 12 -15.82 19.41 -15.91
CA ILE A 12 -17.07 19.71 -15.19
C ILE A 12 -18.25 18.86 -15.67
N GLY A 13 -18.43 18.73 -16.99
CA GLY A 13 -19.50 17.90 -17.55
C GLY A 13 -19.38 16.44 -17.20
N GLU A 14 -18.16 15.89 -17.26
CA GLU A 14 -17.89 14.49 -16.89
C GLU A 14 -18.17 14.24 -15.39
N LEU A 15 -17.86 15.20 -14.53
CA LEU A 15 -18.13 15.13 -13.09
C LEU A 15 -19.64 15.16 -12.80
N LEU A 16 -20.39 16.01 -13.50
CA LEU A 16 -21.85 16.11 -13.37
C LEU A 16 -22.55 14.82 -13.83
N VAL A 17 -22.09 14.21 -14.93
CA VAL A 17 -22.61 12.92 -15.41
C VAL A 17 -22.26 11.80 -14.42
N ALA A 18 -21.00 11.73 -13.97
CA ALA A 18 -20.57 10.73 -13.01
C ALA A 18 -21.30 10.85 -11.66
N ALA A 19 -21.70 12.06 -11.27
CA ALA A 19 -22.50 12.32 -10.08
C ALA A 19 -24.01 12.06 -10.28
N ASN A 20 -24.44 11.60 -11.47
CA ASN A 20 -25.86 11.43 -11.82
C ASN A 20 -26.71 12.71 -11.64
N ILE A 21 -26.14 13.85 -11.97
CA ILE A 21 -26.83 15.16 -11.96
C ILE A 21 -27.41 15.45 -13.33
N ILE A 22 -26.66 15.16 -14.40
CA ILE A 22 -27.12 15.26 -15.77
C ILE A 22 -26.93 13.93 -16.50
N LYS A 23 -27.71 13.70 -17.57
CA LYS A 23 -27.55 12.56 -18.46
C LYS A 23 -26.42 12.78 -19.46
N ALA A 24 -25.82 11.69 -19.95
CA ALA A 24 -24.74 11.76 -20.93
C ALA A 24 -25.19 12.40 -22.25
N ASP A 25 -26.44 12.15 -22.68
CA ASP A 25 -26.99 12.70 -23.91
C ASP A 25 -27.11 14.25 -23.83
N LEU A 26 -27.54 14.77 -22.67
CA LEU A 26 -27.59 16.20 -22.42
C LEU A 26 -26.20 16.85 -22.45
N LEU A 27 -25.20 16.15 -21.91
CA LEU A 27 -23.80 16.63 -21.97
C LEU A 27 -23.32 16.69 -23.41
N ALA A 28 -23.64 15.69 -24.24
CA ALA A 28 -23.28 15.66 -25.66
C ALA A 28 -23.90 16.87 -26.41
N GLU A 29 -25.20 17.12 -26.23
CA GLU A 29 -25.91 18.27 -26.80
C GLU A 29 -25.28 19.59 -26.33
N ALA A 30 -25.04 19.77 -25.04
CA ALA A 30 -24.43 20.97 -24.49
C ALA A 30 -23.00 21.20 -25.03
N LEU A 31 -22.24 20.13 -25.32
CA LEU A 31 -20.92 20.22 -25.93
C LEU A 31 -20.97 20.71 -27.39
N GLU A 32 -21.96 20.26 -28.16
CA GLU A 32 -22.15 20.74 -29.54
C GLU A 32 -22.54 22.20 -29.57
N ILE A 33 -23.47 22.65 -28.73
CA ILE A 33 -23.84 24.06 -28.59
C ILE A 33 -22.65 24.87 -28.11
N SER A 34 -21.89 24.41 -27.15
CA SER A 34 -20.71 25.11 -26.65
C SER A 34 -19.65 25.28 -27.74
N LYS A 35 -19.44 24.27 -28.59
CA LYS A 35 -18.48 24.32 -29.70
C LYS A 35 -18.95 25.32 -30.81
N SER A 36 -20.25 25.29 -31.14
CA SER A 36 -20.78 26.16 -32.20
C SER A 36 -20.91 27.61 -31.79
N SER A 37 -21.26 27.88 -30.52
CA SER A 37 -21.50 29.22 -30.00
C SER A 37 -20.28 29.88 -29.35
N GLY A 38 -19.22 29.10 -29.06
CA GLY A 38 -18.07 29.56 -28.26
C GLY A 38 -18.40 29.81 -26.77
N THR A 39 -19.61 29.47 -26.33
CA THR A 39 -20.09 29.72 -24.98
C THR A 39 -19.55 28.65 -24.02
N PRO A 40 -19.05 29.00 -22.81
CA PRO A 40 -18.63 28.05 -21.84
C PRO A 40 -19.73 27.03 -21.48
N ILE A 41 -19.39 25.74 -21.43
CA ILE A 41 -20.37 24.65 -21.25
C ILE A 41 -21.25 24.81 -20.00
N GLY A 42 -20.74 25.41 -18.91
CA GLY A 42 -21.55 25.70 -17.72
C GLY A 42 -22.70 26.64 -18.00
N ARG A 43 -22.48 27.69 -18.84
CA ARG A 43 -23.54 28.62 -19.26
C ARG A 43 -24.54 27.98 -20.20
N VAL A 44 -24.08 27.07 -21.07
CA VAL A 44 -24.97 26.32 -21.96
C VAL A 44 -25.89 25.42 -21.12
N LEU A 45 -25.36 24.70 -20.15
CA LEU A 45 -26.15 23.85 -19.26
C LEU A 45 -27.19 24.63 -18.44
N LEU A 46 -26.86 25.88 -18.02
CA LEU A 46 -27.83 26.78 -17.39
C LEU A 46 -28.92 27.23 -18.35
N SER A 47 -28.55 27.62 -19.56
CA SER A 47 -29.53 28.10 -20.58
C SER A 47 -30.50 27.00 -21.02
N LEU A 48 -30.08 25.73 -20.96
CA LEU A 48 -30.95 24.59 -21.22
C LEU A 48 -31.93 24.30 -20.06
N GLY A 49 -31.87 25.06 -18.95
CA GLY A 49 -32.77 24.92 -17.80
C GLY A 49 -32.63 23.61 -17.01
N GLN A 50 -31.56 22.90 -17.24
CA GLN A 50 -31.33 21.56 -16.63
C GLN A 50 -30.53 21.60 -15.34
N LEU A 51 -29.91 22.74 -15.02
CA LEU A 51 -29.12 22.97 -13.83
C LEU A 51 -29.40 24.34 -13.23
N GLU A 52 -29.33 24.39 -11.92
CA GLU A 52 -29.32 25.64 -11.18
C GLU A 52 -27.89 26.22 -11.08
N GLU A 53 -27.74 27.51 -10.89
CA GLU A 53 -26.46 28.20 -10.78
C GLU A 53 -25.62 27.62 -9.62
N ASN A 54 -26.26 27.31 -8.48
CA ASN A 54 -25.63 26.65 -7.36
C ASN A 54 -24.99 25.28 -7.72
N ALA A 55 -25.60 24.52 -8.61
CA ALA A 55 -25.07 23.22 -9.02
C ALA A 55 -23.77 23.37 -9.84
N ILE A 56 -23.66 24.41 -10.64
CA ILE A 56 -22.45 24.71 -11.40
C ILE A 56 -21.36 25.20 -10.45
N ASP A 57 -21.68 26.05 -9.50
CA ASP A 57 -20.71 26.53 -8.51
C ASP A 57 -20.13 25.41 -7.67
N VAL A 58 -20.99 24.49 -7.18
CA VAL A 58 -20.54 23.29 -6.47
C VAL A 58 -19.63 22.44 -7.36
N ALA A 59 -20.00 22.19 -8.61
CA ALA A 59 -19.21 21.38 -9.53
C ALA A 59 -17.86 22.03 -9.88
N LEU A 60 -17.81 23.36 -10.04
CA LEU A 60 -16.58 24.13 -10.28
C LEU A 60 -15.65 24.09 -9.05
N GLN A 61 -16.20 24.28 -7.85
CA GLN A 61 -15.42 24.19 -6.61
C GLN A 61 -14.81 22.79 -6.46
N VAL A 62 -15.61 21.73 -6.63
CA VAL A 62 -15.14 20.35 -6.58
C VAL A 62 -14.11 20.06 -7.67
N GLN A 63 -14.34 20.55 -8.91
CA GLN A 63 -13.35 20.42 -9.99
C GLN A 63 -12.02 21.09 -9.61
N GLY A 64 -12.06 22.27 -9.03
CA GLY A 64 -10.88 22.97 -8.52
C GLY A 64 -10.12 22.12 -7.49
N MET A 65 -10.85 21.53 -6.54
CA MET A 65 -10.28 20.64 -5.52
C MET A 65 -9.65 19.37 -6.11
N ILE A 66 -10.29 18.75 -7.11
CA ILE A 66 -9.74 17.59 -7.82
C ILE A 66 -8.48 17.98 -8.60
N LYS A 67 -8.49 19.09 -9.34
CA LYS A 67 -7.31 19.59 -10.07
C LYS A 67 -6.15 19.92 -9.15
N ALA A 68 -6.44 20.48 -7.97
CA ALA A 68 -5.45 20.76 -6.94
C ALA A 68 -5.03 19.49 -6.15
N LYS A 69 -5.56 18.32 -6.50
CA LYS A 69 -5.35 17.04 -5.80
C LYS A 69 -5.73 17.10 -4.31
N VAL A 70 -6.68 17.94 -3.94
CA VAL A 70 -7.19 18.10 -2.58
C VAL A 70 -8.14 16.97 -2.22
N ILE A 71 -8.89 16.47 -3.19
CA ILE A 71 -9.79 15.31 -3.06
C ILE A 71 -9.62 14.38 -4.26
N SER A 72 -9.92 13.09 -4.06
CA SER A 72 -9.99 12.15 -5.17
C SER A 72 -11.20 12.45 -6.07
N PRO A 73 -11.15 12.10 -7.37
CA PRO A 73 -12.30 12.27 -8.25
C PRO A 73 -13.55 11.53 -7.74
N GLU A 74 -13.40 10.34 -7.20
CA GLU A 74 -14.48 9.50 -6.66
C GLU A 74 -15.16 10.17 -5.46
N PHE A 75 -14.37 10.73 -4.56
CA PHE A 75 -14.90 11.49 -3.43
C PHE A 75 -15.58 12.78 -3.88
N GLY A 76 -14.98 13.50 -4.83
CA GLY A 76 -15.56 14.70 -5.43
C GLY A 76 -16.93 14.43 -6.09
N ILE A 77 -17.07 13.33 -6.81
CA ILE A 77 -18.34 12.89 -7.40
C ILE A 77 -19.42 12.69 -6.33
N ARG A 78 -19.07 12.04 -5.21
CA ARG A 78 -20.00 11.86 -4.08
C ARG A 78 -20.40 13.19 -3.45
N VAL A 79 -19.44 14.12 -3.30
CA VAL A 79 -19.70 15.47 -2.77
C VAL A 79 -20.67 16.23 -3.66
N ILE A 80 -20.47 16.22 -4.99
CA ILE A 80 -21.37 16.85 -5.95
C ILE A 80 -22.77 16.27 -5.83
N ASN A 81 -22.89 14.94 -5.80
CA ASN A 81 -24.19 14.25 -5.70
C ASN A 81 -24.93 14.66 -4.42
N VAL A 82 -24.25 14.61 -3.26
CA VAL A 82 -24.86 14.95 -1.96
C VAL A 82 -25.19 16.42 -1.84
N ALA A 83 -24.33 17.32 -2.31
CA ALA A 83 -24.54 18.76 -2.25
C ALA A 83 -25.72 19.21 -3.12
N ILE A 84 -25.76 18.76 -4.38
CA ILE A 84 -26.79 19.18 -5.34
C ILE A 84 -28.14 18.52 -5.01
N LYS A 85 -28.20 17.20 -4.83
CA LYS A 85 -29.46 16.50 -4.51
C LYS A 85 -30.00 16.87 -3.14
N GLY A 86 -29.13 17.19 -2.19
CA GLY A 86 -29.53 17.64 -0.86
C GLY A 86 -29.80 19.14 -0.77
N ASN A 87 -29.64 19.89 -1.85
CA ASN A 87 -29.68 21.35 -1.89
C ASN A 87 -28.97 22.01 -0.68
N MET A 88 -27.72 21.60 -0.46
CA MET A 88 -26.94 22.01 0.70
C MET A 88 -25.58 22.58 0.30
N PRO A 89 -25.00 23.47 1.13
CA PRO A 89 -23.64 23.94 0.94
C PRO A 89 -22.63 22.79 0.87
N ILE A 90 -21.59 22.94 0.09
CA ILE A 90 -20.53 21.96 -0.10
C ILE A 90 -19.90 21.49 1.21
N ALA A 91 -19.74 22.41 2.18
CA ALA A 91 -19.23 22.10 3.53
C ALA A 91 -20.12 21.07 4.27
N ASN A 92 -21.46 21.21 4.13
CA ASN A 92 -22.40 20.28 4.74
C ASN A 92 -22.39 18.92 4.02
N ALA A 93 -22.19 18.91 2.70
CA ALA A 93 -22.02 17.67 1.93
C ALA A 93 -20.75 16.93 2.35
N PHE A 94 -19.64 17.63 2.57
CA PHE A 94 -18.43 17.05 3.16
C PHE A 94 -18.70 16.43 4.53
N ALA A 95 -19.37 17.16 5.42
CA ALA A 95 -19.73 16.69 6.77
C ALA A 95 -20.64 15.44 6.71
N ARG A 96 -21.61 15.41 5.77
CA ARG A 96 -22.56 14.30 5.60
C ARG A 96 -21.87 13.04 5.03
N LEU A 97 -20.85 13.21 4.23
CA LEU A 97 -20.02 12.12 3.72
C LEU A 97 -18.94 11.65 4.72
N GLY A 98 -19.06 12.12 5.95
CA GLY A 98 -18.14 11.75 7.03
C GLY A 98 -16.89 12.62 7.11
N TRP A 99 -16.73 13.58 6.23
CA TRP A 99 -15.71 14.61 6.36
C TRP A 99 -16.16 15.62 7.41
N ARG A 100 -15.92 15.30 8.67
CA ARG A 100 -16.10 16.26 9.74
C ARG A 100 -14.82 17.06 9.88
N SER A 101 -14.84 18.31 9.39
CA SER A 101 -13.84 19.24 9.87
C SER A 101 -14.08 19.43 11.37
N PRO A 102 -13.11 19.14 12.22
CA PRO A 102 -13.25 19.41 13.63
C PRO A 102 -13.49 20.93 13.80
N LYS A 103 -14.31 21.30 14.76
CA LYS A 103 -14.34 22.69 15.24
C LYS A 103 -12.91 23.01 15.68
N VAL A 104 -12.20 23.78 14.91
CA VAL A 104 -10.86 24.26 15.24
C VAL A 104 -11.05 25.25 16.37
N GLU A 105 -10.99 24.77 17.62
CA GLU A 105 -10.78 25.66 18.75
C GLU A 105 -9.43 26.31 18.55
N SER A 106 -9.44 27.64 18.50
CA SER A 106 -8.38 28.54 18.02
C SER A 106 -7.10 28.60 18.90
N THR A 107 -6.74 27.56 19.62
CA THR A 107 -5.73 27.64 20.69
C THR A 107 -4.30 27.22 20.34
N ASN A 108 -4.01 26.69 19.15
CA ASN A 108 -2.63 26.30 18.77
C ASN A 108 -2.17 26.82 17.38
N ILE A 109 -2.73 27.94 16.95
CA ILE A 109 -2.40 28.56 15.65
C ILE A 109 -1.00 29.21 15.69
N SER A 110 -0.45 29.50 16.88
CA SER A 110 0.81 30.22 17.04
C SER A 110 2.04 29.45 16.48
N GLU A 111 2.11 28.14 16.69
CA GLU A 111 3.28 27.35 16.25
C GLU A 111 3.36 27.22 14.72
N PHE A 112 2.24 26.99 14.04
CA PHE A 112 2.20 26.94 12.57
C PHE A 112 2.55 28.30 11.97
N ASP A 113 1.91 29.38 12.46
CA ASP A 113 2.16 30.74 11.99
C ASP A 113 3.61 31.15 12.21
N ASP A 114 4.16 30.86 13.38
CA ASP A 114 5.56 31.16 13.70
C ASP A 114 6.54 30.44 12.75
N LEU A 115 6.29 29.17 12.46
CA LEU A 115 7.12 28.39 11.56
C LEU A 115 7.09 28.98 10.13
N VAL A 116 5.89 29.22 9.57
CA VAL A 116 5.77 29.68 8.18
C VAL A 116 6.17 31.12 8.01
N LEU A 117 5.99 31.99 9.02
CA LEU A 117 6.41 33.40 8.97
C LEU A 117 7.93 33.52 9.15
N LYS A 118 8.51 32.92 10.18
CA LYS A 118 9.93 33.02 10.50
C LYS A 118 10.82 32.29 9.47
N SER A 119 10.29 31.26 8.81
CA SER A 119 10.98 30.59 7.70
C SER A 119 10.83 31.31 6.35
N GLY A 120 9.97 32.35 6.28
CA GLY A 120 9.71 33.10 5.04
C GLY A 120 8.86 32.37 4.01
N ILE A 121 8.18 31.27 4.39
CA ILE A 121 7.33 30.50 3.49
C ILE A 121 6.07 31.29 3.13
N LEU A 122 5.46 31.99 4.10
CA LEU A 122 4.23 32.76 3.91
C LEU A 122 4.34 34.13 4.55
N THR A 123 3.55 35.07 4.03
CA THR A 123 3.37 36.40 4.64
C THR A 123 2.14 36.41 5.57
N LYS A 124 2.12 37.34 6.52
CA LYS A 124 1.02 37.48 7.49
C LYS A 124 -0.34 37.65 6.81
N SER A 125 -0.41 38.49 5.76
CA SER A 125 -1.66 38.73 5.01
C SER A 125 -2.21 37.46 4.34
N VAL A 126 -1.34 36.61 3.80
CA VAL A 126 -1.74 35.32 3.19
C VAL A 126 -2.33 34.39 4.23
N ILE A 127 -1.72 34.30 5.40
CA ILE A 127 -2.19 33.44 6.50
C ILE A 127 -3.56 33.94 6.99
N GLU A 128 -3.74 35.23 7.23
CA GLU A 128 -5.00 35.80 7.70
C GLU A 128 -6.15 35.56 6.70
N ASN A 129 -5.92 35.77 5.40
CA ASN A 129 -6.90 35.48 4.36
C ASN A 129 -7.24 33.97 4.29
N ALA A 130 -6.25 33.11 4.42
CA ALA A 130 -6.46 31.68 4.46
C ALA A 130 -7.24 31.23 5.71
N LYS A 131 -7.01 31.84 6.87
CA LYS A 131 -7.77 31.58 8.10
C LYS A 131 -9.25 31.94 7.95
N ILE A 132 -9.55 33.10 7.37
CA ILE A 132 -10.94 33.50 7.09
C ILE A 132 -11.63 32.48 6.19
N THR A 133 -10.95 32.06 5.12
CA THR A 133 -11.46 31.05 4.18
C THR A 133 -11.62 29.69 4.85
N SER A 134 -10.65 29.29 5.68
CA SER A 134 -10.68 28.04 6.48
C SER A 134 -11.90 28.00 7.39
N GLN A 135 -12.16 29.06 8.14
CA GLN A 135 -13.31 29.17 9.03
C GLN A 135 -14.63 29.18 8.26
N LYS A 136 -14.74 29.97 7.18
CA LYS A 136 -15.95 30.04 6.36
C LYS A 136 -16.33 28.70 5.74
N ASN A 137 -15.34 27.94 5.26
CA ASN A 137 -15.56 26.68 4.54
C ASN A 137 -15.41 25.47 5.45
N ASN A 138 -15.09 25.66 6.73
CA ASN A 138 -14.82 24.58 7.69
C ASN A 138 -13.77 23.57 7.16
N LEU A 139 -12.68 24.10 6.58
CA LEU A 139 -11.57 23.30 6.03
C LEU A 139 -10.29 23.54 6.84
N PRO A 140 -9.40 22.55 6.95
CA PRO A 140 -8.07 22.75 7.55
C PRO A 140 -7.32 23.90 6.85
N LEU A 141 -6.54 24.67 7.60
CA LEU A 141 -5.82 25.85 7.11
C LEU A 141 -4.82 25.46 6.01
N GLY A 142 -4.05 24.40 6.22
CA GLY A 142 -3.10 23.89 5.24
C GLY A 142 -3.76 23.49 3.93
N ARG A 143 -4.95 22.89 3.99
CA ARG A 143 -5.74 22.56 2.81
C ARG A 143 -6.13 23.80 2.03
N VAL A 144 -6.57 24.86 2.69
CA VAL A 144 -6.90 26.14 2.05
C VAL A 144 -5.67 26.77 1.43
N LEU A 145 -4.53 26.75 2.10
CA LEU A 145 -3.26 27.27 1.58
C LEU A 145 -2.82 26.56 0.30
N VAL A 146 -2.97 25.23 0.25
CA VAL A 146 -2.68 24.44 -0.96
C VAL A 146 -3.68 24.73 -2.08
N MET A 147 -4.99 24.83 -1.76
CA MET A 147 -6.03 25.18 -2.74
C MET A 147 -5.76 26.53 -3.39
N ASN A 148 -5.39 27.52 -2.59
CA ASN A 148 -5.08 28.88 -3.04
C ASN A 148 -3.70 28.98 -3.71
N ARG A 149 -2.95 27.88 -3.83
CA ARG A 149 -1.58 27.82 -4.37
C ARG A 149 -0.58 28.70 -3.62
N ASN A 150 -0.84 29.00 -2.36
CA ASN A 150 0.06 29.74 -1.49
C ASN A 150 1.26 28.89 -1.05
N ILE A 151 1.07 27.57 -0.95
CA ILE A 151 2.08 26.59 -0.56
C ILE A 151 1.92 25.31 -1.37
N THR A 152 3.02 24.62 -1.67
CA THR A 152 2.95 23.29 -2.30
C THR A 152 2.60 22.21 -1.27
N PRO A 153 1.97 21.09 -1.66
CA PRO A 153 1.71 19.97 -0.75
C PRO A 153 2.98 19.47 -0.06
N SER A 154 4.10 19.38 -0.78
CA SER A 154 5.39 18.94 -0.24
C SER A 154 5.92 19.88 0.85
N LEU A 155 5.85 21.20 0.62
CA LEU A 155 6.32 22.17 1.60
C LEU A 155 5.38 22.24 2.82
N LEU A 156 4.07 22.08 2.64
CA LEU A 156 3.13 21.94 3.74
C LEU A 156 3.44 20.70 4.59
N THR A 157 3.73 19.57 3.94
CA THR A 157 4.17 18.35 4.65
C THR A 157 5.43 18.62 5.47
N SER A 158 6.40 19.35 4.92
CA SER A 158 7.62 19.75 5.65
C SER A 158 7.31 20.59 6.89
N VAL A 159 6.39 21.56 6.79
CA VAL A 159 5.96 22.39 7.95
C VAL A 159 5.28 21.54 9.02
N LEU A 160 4.34 20.66 8.63
CA LEU A 160 3.64 19.80 9.58
C LEU A 160 4.58 18.77 10.21
N THR A 161 5.55 18.24 9.46
CA THR A 161 6.60 17.37 10.00
C THR A 161 7.46 18.12 11.03
N ALA A 162 7.82 19.38 10.76
CA ALA A 162 8.52 20.23 11.72
C ALA A 162 7.72 20.37 13.03
N GLN A 163 6.43 20.64 12.96
CA GLN A 163 5.56 20.74 14.14
C GLN A 163 5.51 19.42 14.93
N VAL A 164 5.39 18.27 14.22
CA VAL A 164 5.40 16.95 14.88
C VAL A 164 6.74 16.72 15.61
N LEU A 165 7.85 17.02 14.96
CA LEU A 165 9.19 16.85 15.54
C LEU A 165 9.43 17.78 16.75
N ILE A 166 8.94 19.01 16.70
CA ILE A 166 8.98 19.94 17.84
C ILE A 166 8.11 19.41 19.00
N ARG A 167 6.87 19.02 18.72
CA ARG A 167 5.95 18.45 19.70
C ARG A 167 6.54 17.21 20.40
N ASP A 168 7.19 16.36 19.63
CA ASP A 168 7.82 15.13 20.11
C ASP A 168 9.20 15.35 20.75
N GLY A 169 9.62 16.64 20.88
CA GLY A 169 10.89 17.03 21.51
C GLY A 169 12.13 16.57 20.77
N LYS A 170 12.04 16.29 19.47
CA LYS A 170 13.13 15.79 18.64
C LYS A 170 14.02 16.91 18.09
N ILE A 171 13.44 18.08 17.85
CA ILE A 171 14.12 19.28 17.39
C ILE A 171 13.63 20.52 18.12
N LYS A 172 14.45 21.56 18.16
CA LYS A 172 14.07 22.87 18.66
C LYS A 172 13.43 23.72 17.57
N LEU A 173 12.69 24.76 17.98
CA LEU A 173 12.02 25.69 17.07
C LEU A 173 13.00 26.34 16.08
N GLU A 174 14.17 26.77 16.57
CA GLU A 174 15.20 27.42 15.75
C GLU A 174 15.76 26.48 14.67
N GLU A 175 16.01 25.23 15.04
CA GLU A 175 16.45 24.17 14.11
C GLU A 175 15.40 23.90 13.04
N ALA A 176 14.12 23.85 13.43
CA ALA A 176 13.01 23.65 12.51
C ALA A 176 12.90 24.81 11.51
N ILE A 177 13.01 26.06 11.96
CA ILE A 177 12.97 27.25 11.10
C ILE A 177 14.10 27.23 10.07
N GLU A 178 15.32 26.91 10.51
CA GLU A 178 16.47 26.85 9.61
C GLU A 178 16.35 25.72 8.58
N ALA A 179 15.90 24.53 9.04
CA ALA A 179 15.64 23.41 8.15
C ALA A 179 14.51 23.72 7.12
N LEU A 180 13.47 24.45 7.53
CA LEU A 180 12.39 24.88 6.63
C LEU A 180 12.87 25.89 5.60
N LYS A 181 13.76 26.85 5.94
CA LYS A 181 14.39 27.75 4.97
C LYS A 181 15.19 26.98 3.92
N GLN A 182 15.94 25.96 4.36
CA GLN A 182 16.68 25.09 3.46
C GLN A 182 15.74 24.24 2.59
N SER A 183 14.66 23.71 3.17
CA SER A 183 13.63 22.94 2.45
C SER A 183 12.97 23.79 1.35
N LEU A 184 12.67 25.05 1.66
CA LEU A 184 12.13 26.01 0.69
C LEU A 184 13.12 26.29 -0.45
N SER A 185 14.37 26.59 -0.12
CA SER A 185 15.40 26.98 -1.09
C SER A 185 15.86 25.83 -1.99
N LYS A 186 16.00 24.63 -1.43
CA LYS A 186 16.48 23.43 -2.14
C LYS A 186 15.37 22.57 -2.71
N GLN A 187 14.09 22.87 -2.41
CA GLN A 187 12.91 22.05 -2.76
C GLN A 187 13.02 20.59 -2.29
N MET A 188 13.60 20.38 -1.10
CA MET A 188 13.81 19.07 -0.49
C MET A 188 12.88 18.90 0.73
N ALA A 189 12.61 17.66 1.10
CA ALA A 189 11.89 17.37 2.33
C ALA A 189 12.69 17.84 3.55
N ILE A 190 11.99 18.26 4.62
CA ILE A 190 12.65 18.80 5.82
C ILE A 190 13.59 17.79 6.47
N GLU A 191 13.27 16.51 6.43
CA GLU A 191 14.10 15.43 6.98
C GLU A 191 15.52 15.40 6.36
N ALA A 192 15.62 15.77 5.08
CA ALA A 192 16.91 15.87 4.39
C ALA A 192 17.68 17.15 4.73
N CYS A 193 17.02 18.15 5.32
CA CYS A 193 17.62 19.42 5.73
C CYS A 193 17.98 19.47 7.22
N LEU A 194 17.53 18.50 8.00
CA LEU A 194 17.85 18.39 9.42
C LEU A 194 19.22 17.72 9.62
N ASN A 195 19.96 18.16 10.62
CA ASN A 195 21.19 17.49 11.02
C ASN A 195 20.86 16.10 11.53
N SER A 196 21.43 15.08 10.87
CA SER A 196 21.12 13.66 11.10
C SER A 196 21.67 13.21 12.47
N THR A 197 20.87 13.33 13.52
CA THR A 197 21.13 12.60 14.76
C THR A 197 20.67 11.15 14.60
N SER A 198 21.26 10.22 15.33
CA SER A 198 20.89 8.80 15.30
C SER A 198 19.40 8.56 15.59
N GLU A 199 18.77 9.41 16.39
CA GLU A 199 17.35 9.37 16.69
C GLU A 199 16.46 9.85 15.53
N LEU A 200 16.87 10.91 14.84
CA LEU A 200 16.15 11.41 13.66
C LEU A 200 16.23 10.42 12.50
N ILE A 201 17.38 9.76 12.31
CA ILE A 201 17.53 8.68 11.32
C ILE A 201 16.56 7.54 11.63
N LYS A 202 16.52 7.07 12.88
CA LYS A 202 15.55 6.03 13.30
C LYS A 202 14.10 6.47 13.14
N TYR A 203 13.79 7.73 13.39
CA TYR A 203 12.43 8.27 13.20
C TYR A 203 12.03 8.33 11.73
N SER A 204 12.94 8.74 10.85
CA SER A 204 12.68 8.81 9.39
C SER A 204 12.58 7.44 8.74
N GLN A 205 13.24 6.42 9.30
CA GLN A 205 13.21 5.05 8.80
C GLN A 205 11.96 4.25 9.21
N LYS A 206 11.17 4.74 10.16
CA LYS A 206 9.94 4.05 10.57
C LYS A 206 8.82 4.27 9.55
N LEU A 207 8.20 3.17 9.11
CA LEU A 207 6.98 3.23 8.29
C LEU A 207 5.87 3.92 9.07
N LYS A 208 5.50 5.15 8.68
CA LYS A 208 4.44 5.91 9.33
C LYS A 208 3.07 5.45 8.84
N LEU A 209 2.04 5.48 9.71
CA LEU A 209 0.68 5.06 9.38
C LEU A 209 0.12 5.78 8.14
N GLY A 210 0.32 7.10 8.07
CA GLY A 210 -0.12 7.89 6.92
C GLY A 210 0.55 7.46 5.62
N ASP A 211 1.85 7.14 5.66
CA ASP A 211 2.62 6.73 4.47
C ASP A 211 2.19 5.32 4.02
N LEU A 212 1.96 4.39 4.95
CA LEU A 212 1.41 3.07 4.65
C LEU A 212 0.05 3.17 3.94
N LEU A 213 -0.87 3.99 4.45
CA LEU A 213 -2.20 4.17 3.90
C LEU A 213 -2.20 4.87 2.54
N THR A 214 -1.35 5.90 2.35
CA THR A 214 -1.22 6.61 1.06
C THR A 214 -0.54 5.75 -0.01
N ALA A 215 0.53 5.05 0.34
CA ALA A 215 1.22 4.15 -0.58
C ALA A 215 0.35 2.96 -1.01
N SER A 216 -0.56 2.51 -0.13
CA SER A 216 -1.54 1.47 -0.46
C SER A 216 -2.73 2.00 -1.27
N GLY A 217 -2.86 3.32 -1.46
CA GLY A 217 -3.94 3.95 -2.21
C GLY A 217 -5.28 4.05 -1.46
N ILE A 218 -5.29 3.81 -0.15
CA ILE A 218 -6.51 3.85 0.68
C ILE A 218 -6.95 5.28 0.98
N ILE A 219 -5.99 6.16 1.28
CA ILE A 219 -6.24 7.60 1.46
C ILE A 219 -5.40 8.41 0.49
N SER A 220 -5.82 9.64 0.20
CA SER A 220 -5.02 10.57 -0.60
C SER A 220 -3.94 11.24 0.25
N GLU A 221 -2.89 11.77 -0.41
CA GLU A 221 -1.85 12.55 0.25
C GLU A 221 -2.44 13.77 0.99
N THR A 222 -3.46 14.40 0.39
CA THR A 222 -4.17 15.54 1.00
C THR A 222 -5.00 15.15 2.21
N ASP A 223 -5.58 13.95 2.25
CA ASP A 223 -6.30 13.46 3.42
C ASP A 223 -5.32 13.17 4.57
N LYS A 224 -4.15 12.58 4.25
CA LYS A 224 -3.06 12.41 5.22
C LYS A 224 -2.62 13.73 5.82
N ILE A 225 -2.31 14.74 4.98
CA ILE A 225 -1.90 16.08 5.41
C ILE A 225 -2.96 16.70 6.31
N SER A 226 -4.23 16.65 5.90
CA SER A 226 -5.34 17.19 6.69
C SER A 226 -5.50 16.49 8.04
N ALA A 227 -5.36 15.16 8.07
CA ALA A 227 -5.46 14.40 9.31
C ALA A 227 -4.30 14.69 10.27
N VAL A 228 -3.09 14.92 9.75
CA VAL A 228 -1.92 15.35 10.56
C VAL A 228 -2.18 16.74 11.14
N GLU A 229 -2.61 17.72 10.32
CA GLU A 229 -2.94 19.08 10.77
C GLU A 229 -3.98 19.07 11.89
N ILE A 230 -5.07 18.35 11.68
CA ILE A 230 -6.14 18.21 12.66
C ILE A 230 -5.62 17.54 13.95
N GLY A 231 -4.83 16.48 13.81
CA GLY A 231 -4.23 15.77 14.93
C GLY A 231 -3.29 16.65 15.76
N LEU A 232 -2.54 17.55 15.13
CA LEU A 232 -1.70 18.51 15.81
C LEU A 232 -2.54 19.53 16.62
N VAL A 233 -3.61 20.06 16.01
CA VAL A 233 -4.51 21.02 16.65
C VAL A 233 -5.26 20.39 17.82
N GLN A 234 -5.79 19.17 17.65
CA GLN A 234 -6.58 18.46 18.67
C GLN A 234 -5.75 17.66 19.67
N LYS A 235 -4.43 17.59 19.46
CA LYS A 235 -3.54 16.73 20.26
C LYS A 235 -3.96 15.25 20.25
N LYS A 236 -4.50 14.79 19.13
CA LYS A 236 -4.93 13.40 18.91
C LYS A 236 -3.99 12.67 17.96
N PRO A 237 -3.85 11.34 18.12
CA PRO A 237 -3.13 10.51 17.13
C PRO A 237 -3.79 10.55 15.76
N ILE A 238 -3.00 10.53 14.69
CA ILE A 238 -3.49 10.56 13.31
C ILE A 238 -4.51 9.44 13.01
N GLY A 239 -4.30 8.23 13.55
CA GLY A 239 -5.22 7.11 13.36
C GLY A 239 -6.63 7.39 13.90
N GLN A 240 -6.73 8.05 15.05
CA GLN A 240 -8.02 8.46 15.60
C GLN A 240 -8.70 9.52 14.73
N ILE A 241 -7.95 10.50 14.22
CA ILE A 241 -8.48 11.52 13.30
C ILE A 241 -8.99 10.87 12.00
N LEU A 242 -8.24 9.91 11.44
CA LEU A 242 -8.66 9.21 10.23
C LEU A 242 -9.98 8.46 10.42
N ILE A 243 -10.21 7.87 11.59
CA ILE A 243 -11.50 7.25 11.97
C ILE A 243 -12.59 8.29 12.15
N GLU A 244 -12.34 9.35 12.92
CA GLU A 244 -13.30 10.42 13.15
C GLU A 244 -13.73 11.13 11.86
N CYS A 245 -12.83 11.19 10.86
CA CYS A 245 -13.11 11.66 9.52
C CYS A 245 -13.75 10.60 8.59
N ASN A 246 -14.04 9.39 9.08
CA ASN A 246 -14.54 8.24 8.29
C ASN A 246 -13.69 7.91 7.05
N LEU A 247 -12.39 8.14 7.12
CA LEU A 247 -11.45 7.79 6.05
C LEU A 247 -11.01 6.33 6.14
N ILE A 248 -10.97 5.79 7.36
CA ILE A 248 -10.68 4.38 7.63
C ILE A 248 -11.59 3.84 8.74
N SER A 249 -11.76 2.52 8.78
CA SER A 249 -12.43 1.83 9.89
C SER A 249 -11.46 1.54 11.04
N GLN A 250 -12.01 1.23 12.23
CA GLN A 250 -11.21 0.79 13.37
C GLN A 250 -10.47 -0.52 13.07
N GLU A 251 -11.10 -1.43 12.33
CA GLU A 251 -10.50 -2.70 11.91
C GLU A 251 -9.28 -2.47 11.03
N LEU A 252 -9.42 -1.61 10.01
CA LEU A 252 -8.32 -1.26 9.12
C LEU A 252 -7.17 -0.57 9.86
N LEU A 253 -7.46 0.28 10.86
CA LEU A 253 -6.42 0.86 11.72
C LEU A 253 -5.64 -0.23 12.46
N ASN A 254 -6.34 -1.20 13.04
CA ASN A 254 -5.71 -2.31 13.76
C ASN A 254 -4.81 -3.13 12.83
N ASP A 255 -5.26 -3.41 11.61
CA ASP A 255 -4.48 -4.11 10.58
C ASP A 255 -3.22 -3.33 10.18
N CYS A 256 -3.36 -2.01 9.98
CA CYS A 256 -2.20 -1.15 9.69
C CYS A 256 -1.18 -1.14 10.83
N LEU A 257 -1.63 -1.04 12.08
CA LEU A 257 -0.75 -1.09 13.26
C LEU A 257 -0.05 -2.45 13.39
N LYS A 258 -0.75 -3.55 13.08
CA LYS A 258 -0.16 -4.88 13.03
C LYS A 258 0.94 -4.98 11.97
N LEU A 259 0.69 -4.49 10.76
CA LEU A 259 1.70 -4.45 9.69
C LEU A 259 2.91 -3.58 10.07
N GLN A 260 2.69 -2.40 10.68
CA GLN A 260 3.77 -1.54 11.18
C GLN A 260 4.64 -2.24 12.24
N ASN A 261 4.01 -2.99 13.16
CA ASN A 261 4.75 -3.78 14.16
C ASN A 261 5.59 -4.86 13.49
N MET A 262 5.05 -5.56 12.48
CA MET A 262 5.80 -6.59 11.74
C MET A 262 6.99 -6.01 10.97
N VAL A 263 6.86 -4.79 10.44
CA VAL A 263 7.99 -4.07 9.83
C VAL A 263 9.02 -3.67 10.90
N SER A 264 8.56 -3.12 12.03
CA SER A 264 9.45 -2.74 13.14
C SER A 264 10.22 -3.91 13.74
N ASP A 265 9.61 -5.11 13.75
CA ASP A 265 10.22 -6.36 14.19
C ASP A 265 11.16 -6.97 13.13
N GLY A 266 11.28 -6.36 11.96
CA GLY A 266 12.10 -6.85 10.84
C GLY A 266 11.52 -8.08 10.13
N ARG A 267 10.27 -8.45 10.39
CA ARG A 267 9.59 -9.59 9.74
C ARG A 267 9.18 -9.25 8.32
N PHE A 268 8.78 -8.02 8.07
CA PHE A 268 8.41 -7.52 6.75
C PHE A 268 9.22 -6.28 6.39
N THR A 269 9.37 -6.06 5.08
CA THR A 269 9.82 -4.77 4.55
C THR A 269 8.64 -3.83 4.41
N ASP A 270 8.90 -2.52 4.31
CA ASP A 270 7.87 -1.50 4.03
C ASP A 270 7.07 -1.87 2.78
N THR A 271 7.77 -2.29 1.71
CA THR A 271 7.16 -2.68 0.45
C THR A 271 6.25 -3.89 0.59
N THR A 272 6.62 -4.88 1.41
CA THR A 272 5.78 -6.05 1.70
C THR A 272 4.50 -5.63 2.42
N ALA A 273 4.59 -4.79 3.46
CA ALA A 273 3.44 -4.31 4.21
C ALA A 273 2.48 -3.49 3.32
N ILE A 274 3.03 -2.60 2.48
CA ILE A 274 2.25 -1.80 1.51
C ILE A 274 1.51 -2.70 0.52
N ASN A 275 2.18 -3.70 -0.04
CA ASN A 275 1.58 -4.60 -1.02
C ASN A 275 0.49 -5.48 -0.40
N ILE A 276 0.69 -6.01 0.82
CA ILE A 276 -0.35 -6.76 1.54
C ILE A 276 -1.59 -5.90 1.72
N LEU A 277 -1.43 -4.68 2.23
CA LEU A 277 -2.55 -3.78 2.49
C LEU A 277 -3.27 -3.35 1.21
N LYS A 278 -2.50 -3.03 0.15
CA LYS A 278 -3.03 -2.68 -1.18
C LYS A 278 -3.81 -3.81 -1.82
N ASP A 279 -3.26 -5.02 -1.78
CA ASP A 279 -3.91 -6.20 -2.36
C ASP A 279 -5.17 -6.59 -1.59
N ALA A 280 -5.13 -6.54 -0.25
CA ALA A 280 -6.28 -6.78 0.60
C ALA A 280 -7.40 -5.78 0.28
N HIS A 281 -7.08 -4.49 0.23
CA HIS A 281 -8.04 -3.43 -0.08
C HIS A 281 -8.66 -3.58 -1.48
N ASN A 282 -7.82 -3.80 -2.51
CA ASN A 282 -8.29 -3.88 -3.90
C ASN A 282 -9.13 -5.13 -4.20
N LYS A 283 -8.84 -6.24 -3.51
CA LYS A 283 -9.50 -7.53 -3.73
C LYS A 283 -10.59 -7.82 -2.70
N GLY A 284 -10.78 -6.96 -1.70
CA GLY A 284 -11.73 -7.18 -0.59
C GLY A 284 -11.36 -8.38 0.28
N LEU A 285 -10.06 -8.67 0.44
CA LEU A 285 -9.55 -9.79 1.21
C LEU A 285 -9.21 -9.36 2.64
N ASP A 286 -9.25 -10.32 3.56
CA ASP A 286 -8.80 -10.11 4.95
C ASP A 286 -7.28 -9.93 5.00
N VAL A 287 -6.82 -8.89 5.72
CA VAL A 287 -5.39 -8.57 5.85
C VAL A 287 -4.66 -9.68 6.61
N ASN A 288 -5.31 -10.32 7.61
CA ASN A 288 -4.69 -11.39 8.39
C ASN A 288 -4.45 -12.63 7.54
N ASP A 289 -5.38 -12.95 6.63
CA ASP A 289 -5.20 -14.04 5.67
C ASP A 289 -4.03 -13.76 4.71
N MET A 290 -3.89 -12.51 4.27
CA MET A 290 -2.78 -12.10 3.41
C MET A 290 -1.43 -12.16 4.16
N ILE A 291 -1.40 -11.75 5.43
CA ILE A 291 -0.22 -11.88 6.29
C ILE A 291 0.16 -13.35 6.47
N ALA A 292 -0.81 -14.23 6.78
CA ALA A 292 -0.55 -15.66 6.95
C ALA A 292 0.04 -16.29 5.69
N LYS A 293 -0.56 -16.01 4.52
CA LYS A 293 -0.04 -16.48 3.23
C LYS A 293 1.39 -15.99 2.96
N ARG A 294 1.69 -14.74 3.29
CA ARG A 294 3.04 -14.18 3.09
C ARG A 294 4.06 -14.84 4.01
N LEU A 295 3.72 -15.04 5.28
CA LEU A 295 4.60 -15.72 6.25
C LEU A 295 4.87 -17.19 5.86
N ASP A 296 3.87 -17.89 5.34
CA ASP A 296 4.06 -19.26 4.85
C ASP A 296 4.97 -19.28 3.61
N PHE A 297 4.80 -18.33 2.69
CA PHE A 297 5.69 -18.19 1.54
C PHE A 297 7.13 -17.87 1.95
N GLU A 298 7.35 -17.02 2.97
CA GLU A 298 8.70 -16.73 3.49
C GLU A 298 9.36 -17.96 4.12
N LYS A 299 8.61 -18.80 4.83
CA LYS A 299 9.12 -20.08 5.33
C LYS A 299 9.51 -21.03 4.18
N ASP A 300 8.71 -21.07 3.11
CA ASP A 300 9.04 -21.87 1.92
C ASP A 300 10.33 -21.37 1.24
N ILE A 301 10.53 -20.04 1.18
CA ILE A 301 11.76 -19.43 0.67
C ILE A 301 12.97 -19.83 1.52
N GLU A 302 12.87 -19.72 2.85
CA GLU A 302 13.95 -20.07 3.77
C GLU A 302 14.31 -21.55 3.62
N LEU A 303 13.30 -22.41 3.53
CA LEU A 303 13.49 -23.82 3.30
C LEU A 303 14.18 -24.09 1.95
N ALA A 304 13.73 -23.43 0.87
CA ALA A 304 14.35 -23.56 -0.45
C ALA A 304 15.83 -23.10 -0.45
N ASN A 305 16.14 -22.00 0.25
CA ASN A 305 17.51 -21.55 0.44
C ASN A 305 18.37 -22.58 1.21
N SER A 306 17.81 -23.20 2.24
CA SER A 306 18.51 -24.24 3.03
C SER A 306 18.78 -25.52 2.24
N LEU A 307 18.04 -25.75 1.15
CA LEU A 307 18.16 -26.90 0.25
C LEU A 307 18.96 -26.58 -1.03
N LYS A 308 19.53 -25.39 -1.13
CA LYS A 308 20.22 -24.88 -2.32
C LYS A 308 21.25 -25.87 -2.89
N ASP A 309 22.09 -26.46 -2.04
CA ASP A 309 23.12 -27.41 -2.48
C ASP A 309 22.52 -28.68 -3.10
N LEU A 310 21.41 -29.17 -2.53
CA LEU A 310 20.69 -30.32 -3.04
C LEU A 310 20.00 -30.01 -4.37
N ILE A 311 19.41 -28.83 -4.50
CA ILE A 311 18.79 -28.33 -5.73
C ILE A 311 19.81 -28.25 -6.86
N ASN A 312 20.97 -27.65 -6.59
CA ASN A 312 22.02 -27.49 -7.60
C ASN A 312 22.63 -28.84 -8.04
N LYS A 313 22.91 -29.73 -7.07
CA LYS A 313 23.51 -31.04 -7.36
C LYS A 313 22.56 -32.04 -8.00
N SER A 314 21.24 -31.88 -7.80
CA SER A 314 20.24 -32.74 -8.45
C SER A 314 19.92 -32.35 -9.89
N GLY A 315 20.47 -31.23 -10.39
CA GLY A 315 20.19 -30.72 -11.72
C GLY A 315 18.80 -30.11 -11.92
N ILE A 316 18.06 -29.86 -10.82
CA ILE A 316 16.76 -29.16 -10.85
C ILE A 316 16.93 -27.79 -11.48
N VAL A 317 18.04 -27.12 -11.18
CA VAL A 317 18.41 -25.85 -11.79
C VAL A 317 19.78 -25.99 -12.42
N SER A 318 19.86 -25.80 -13.74
CA SER A 318 21.16 -25.76 -14.42
C SER A 318 21.90 -24.47 -14.05
N LEU A 319 23.25 -24.56 -14.01
CA LEU A 319 24.09 -23.38 -13.72
C LEU A 319 23.83 -22.21 -14.68
N ALA A 320 23.51 -22.50 -15.94
CA ALA A 320 23.14 -21.51 -16.95
C ALA A 320 21.81 -20.82 -16.61
N LEU A 321 20.84 -21.56 -16.10
CA LEU A 321 19.55 -21.02 -15.69
C LEU A 321 19.69 -20.19 -14.39
N GLU A 322 20.50 -20.64 -13.43
CA GLU A 322 20.80 -19.86 -12.22
C GLU A 322 21.43 -18.52 -12.58
N ASN A 323 22.39 -18.49 -13.46
CA ASN A 323 23.02 -17.25 -13.92
C ASN A 323 22.06 -16.35 -14.66
N LYS A 324 21.19 -16.90 -15.54
CA LYS A 324 20.17 -16.15 -16.27
C LYS A 324 19.10 -15.55 -15.33
N LEU A 325 18.70 -16.29 -14.32
CA LEU A 325 17.74 -15.80 -13.30
C LEU A 325 18.34 -14.68 -12.46
N LYS A 326 19.62 -14.78 -12.09
CA LYS A 326 20.33 -13.73 -11.36
C LYS A 326 20.58 -12.48 -12.21
N SER A 327 20.91 -12.63 -13.49
CA SER A 327 21.13 -11.51 -14.40
C SER A 327 19.86 -10.78 -14.81
N GLY A 328 18.71 -11.48 -14.81
CA GLY A 328 17.40 -10.89 -15.08
C GLY A 328 16.77 -10.16 -13.91
N ASN A 329 17.28 -10.37 -12.71
CA ASN A 329 16.76 -9.73 -11.49
C ASN A 329 17.88 -8.87 -10.88
N SER A 330 17.85 -7.57 -11.19
CA SER A 330 18.86 -6.60 -10.74
C SER A 330 18.78 -6.22 -9.25
N ASP A 331 17.80 -6.73 -8.49
CA ASP A 331 17.68 -6.46 -7.07
C ASP A 331 18.48 -7.49 -6.25
N PRO A 332 19.61 -7.08 -5.64
CA PRO A 332 20.47 -7.97 -4.83
C PRO A 332 19.79 -8.50 -3.56
N ARG A 333 18.59 -8.00 -3.22
CA ARG A 333 17.83 -8.40 -2.04
C ARG A 333 16.96 -9.62 -2.28
N VAL A 334 16.74 -10.01 -3.55
CA VAL A 334 15.91 -11.17 -3.88
C VAL A 334 16.71 -12.47 -3.70
N SER A 335 16.21 -13.37 -2.85
CA SER A 335 16.89 -14.63 -2.55
C SER A 335 16.73 -15.65 -3.68
N PHE A 336 17.68 -16.60 -3.73
CA PHE A 336 17.63 -17.74 -4.69
C PHE A 336 16.32 -18.53 -4.59
N GLY A 337 15.87 -18.83 -3.36
CA GLY A 337 14.61 -19.55 -3.11
C GLY A 337 13.39 -18.79 -3.60
N GLU A 338 13.37 -17.46 -3.44
CA GLU A 338 12.29 -16.59 -3.92
C GLU A 338 12.20 -16.60 -5.45
N ILE A 339 13.35 -16.54 -6.12
CA ILE A 339 13.40 -16.63 -7.58
C ILE A 339 12.85 -17.97 -8.07
N LEU A 340 13.24 -19.06 -7.46
CA LEU A 340 12.81 -20.40 -7.86
C LEU A 340 11.32 -20.64 -7.66
N LEU A 341 10.77 -20.18 -6.54
CA LEU A 341 9.34 -20.33 -6.22
C LEU A 341 8.48 -19.38 -7.08
N SER A 342 8.86 -18.12 -7.23
CA SER A 342 8.11 -17.15 -8.01
C SER A 342 8.14 -17.40 -9.51
N SER A 343 9.23 -17.97 -10.04
CA SER A 343 9.34 -18.40 -11.44
C SER A 343 8.64 -19.73 -11.73
N GLY A 344 8.12 -20.42 -10.71
CA GLY A 344 7.50 -21.73 -10.86
C GLY A 344 8.48 -22.88 -11.17
N ILE A 345 9.79 -22.64 -11.14
CA ILE A 345 10.83 -23.67 -11.34
C ILE A 345 10.79 -24.66 -10.19
N LEU A 346 10.61 -24.16 -8.97
CA LEU A 346 10.42 -24.99 -7.77
C LEU A 346 8.94 -24.99 -7.38
N THR A 347 8.30 -26.14 -7.51
CA THR A 347 6.92 -26.35 -7.08
C THR A 347 6.87 -26.83 -5.61
N LYS A 348 5.72 -26.70 -4.96
CA LYS A 348 5.54 -27.22 -3.60
C LYS A 348 5.76 -28.72 -3.47
N SER A 349 5.32 -29.49 -4.48
CA SER A 349 5.58 -30.92 -4.54
C SER A 349 7.08 -31.22 -4.61
N MET A 350 7.83 -30.44 -5.41
CA MET A 350 9.27 -30.56 -5.51
C MET A 350 10.00 -30.15 -4.22
N LEU A 351 9.52 -29.11 -3.54
CA LEU A 351 10.05 -28.71 -2.24
C LEU A 351 9.85 -29.83 -1.21
N THR A 352 8.68 -30.48 -1.19
CA THR A 352 8.41 -31.65 -0.34
C THR A 352 9.36 -32.81 -0.65
N ALA A 353 9.59 -33.11 -1.94
CA ALA A 353 10.52 -34.12 -2.37
C ALA A 353 11.96 -33.83 -1.90
N LEU A 354 12.41 -32.58 -2.00
CA LEU A 354 13.71 -32.13 -1.52
C LEU A 354 13.88 -32.30 -0.01
N VAL A 355 12.88 -31.97 0.79
CA VAL A 355 12.89 -32.13 2.26
C VAL A 355 12.98 -33.58 2.64
N GLN A 356 12.16 -34.46 2.02
CA GLN A 356 12.20 -35.92 2.27
C GLN A 356 13.54 -36.51 1.85
N THR A 357 14.08 -36.12 0.70
CA THR A 357 15.40 -36.59 0.25
C THR A 357 16.50 -36.18 1.23
N LYS A 358 16.52 -34.92 1.70
CA LYS A 358 17.50 -34.43 2.68
C LYS A 358 17.45 -35.28 3.99
N ARG A 359 16.24 -35.62 4.43
CA ARG A 359 16.03 -36.45 5.60
C ARG A 359 16.58 -37.87 5.38
N LEU A 360 16.22 -38.49 4.24
CA LEU A 360 16.68 -39.86 3.95
C LEU A 360 18.21 -39.95 3.76
N LEU A 361 18.83 -38.87 3.26
CA LEU A 361 20.30 -38.74 3.24
C LEU A 361 20.89 -38.65 4.64
N ALA A 362 20.29 -37.86 5.54
CA ALA A 362 20.76 -37.73 6.92
C ALA A 362 20.60 -39.03 7.72
N GLU A 363 19.59 -39.83 7.42
CA GLU A 363 19.38 -41.18 8.00
C GLU A 363 20.22 -42.29 7.34
N ASN A 364 21.08 -41.94 6.35
CA ASN A 364 21.86 -42.86 5.54
C ASN A 364 21.02 -43.99 4.86
N ILE A 365 19.79 -43.65 4.51
CA ILE A 365 18.88 -44.55 3.77
C ILE A 365 19.10 -44.43 2.27
N LEU A 366 19.44 -43.23 1.77
CA LEU A 366 19.82 -42.98 0.40
C LEU A 366 21.29 -42.61 0.29
N THR A 367 21.91 -42.97 -0.83
CA THR A 367 23.19 -42.39 -1.23
C THR A 367 22.96 -41.05 -1.94
N PRO A 368 23.96 -40.17 -2.02
CA PRO A 368 23.84 -38.93 -2.76
C PRO A 368 23.41 -39.13 -4.23
N GLU A 369 23.94 -40.13 -4.90
CA GLU A 369 23.63 -40.48 -6.28
C GLU A 369 22.17 -40.88 -6.45
N GLN A 370 21.67 -41.73 -5.53
CA GLN A 370 20.26 -42.13 -5.53
C GLN A 370 19.34 -40.97 -5.24
N ALA A 371 19.72 -40.06 -4.34
CA ALA A 371 18.99 -38.85 -4.03
C ALA A 371 18.84 -37.97 -5.26
N TYR A 372 19.92 -37.73 -6.02
CA TYR A 372 19.88 -36.89 -7.23
C TYR A 372 19.03 -37.52 -8.33
N GLN A 373 19.08 -38.86 -8.50
CA GLN A 373 18.23 -39.57 -9.46
C GLN A 373 16.74 -39.46 -9.15
N VAL A 374 16.34 -39.64 -7.87
CA VAL A 374 14.95 -39.49 -7.44
C VAL A 374 14.46 -38.07 -7.74
N LEU A 375 15.23 -37.06 -7.33
CA LEU A 375 14.84 -35.64 -7.52
C LEU A 375 14.74 -35.24 -8.97
N SER A 376 15.70 -35.67 -9.81
CA SER A 376 15.68 -35.42 -11.26
C SER A 376 14.44 -36.02 -11.93
N LYS A 377 14.05 -37.23 -11.55
CA LYS A 377 12.84 -37.89 -12.07
C LYS A 377 11.55 -37.20 -11.61
N CYS A 378 11.48 -36.78 -10.33
CA CYS A 378 10.36 -36.01 -9.82
C CYS A 378 10.15 -34.72 -10.61
N GLN A 379 11.24 -34.06 -11.02
CA GLN A 379 11.18 -32.84 -11.82
C GLN A 379 10.71 -33.12 -13.25
N MET A 380 11.32 -34.11 -13.93
CA MET A 380 11.05 -34.40 -15.35
C MET A 380 9.66 -34.96 -15.59
N ALA A 381 9.20 -35.85 -14.72
CA ALA A 381 7.93 -36.58 -14.90
C ALA A 381 6.75 -35.96 -14.14
N GLY A 382 6.97 -34.97 -13.26
CA GLY A 382 5.94 -34.48 -12.33
C GLY A 382 5.42 -35.60 -11.42
N SER A 383 6.20 -36.67 -11.25
CA SER A 383 5.80 -37.88 -10.58
C SER A 383 5.86 -37.76 -9.05
N ASP A 384 5.10 -38.61 -8.37
CA ASP A 384 5.11 -38.70 -6.89
C ASP A 384 6.46 -39.17 -6.36
N PHE A 385 7.00 -38.44 -5.39
CA PHE A 385 8.30 -38.74 -4.77
C PHE A 385 8.44 -40.18 -4.29
N PHE A 386 7.42 -40.77 -3.66
CA PHE A 386 7.48 -42.12 -3.11
C PHE A 386 7.51 -43.15 -4.24
N ARG A 387 6.85 -42.90 -5.34
CA ARG A 387 6.90 -43.76 -6.54
C ARG A 387 8.31 -43.82 -7.13
N GLU A 388 8.95 -42.66 -7.26
CA GLU A 388 10.32 -42.59 -7.79
C GLU A 388 11.34 -43.19 -6.79
N LEU A 389 11.09 -43.02 -5.51
CA LEU A 389 11.90 -43.66 -4.45
C LEU A 389 11.84 -45.19 -4.53
N GLU A 390 10.66 -45.77 -4.74
CA GLU A 390 10.48 -47.21 -4.96
C GLU A 390 11.27 -47.69 -6.17
N PHE A 391 11.17 -46.98 -7.27
CA PHE A 391 11.86 -47.32 -8.51
C PHE A 391 13.38 -47.30 -8.34
N VAL A 392 13.94 -46.29 -7.73
CA VAL A 392 15.39 -46.17 -7.48
C VAL A 392 15.88 -47.25 -6.48
N SER A 393 15.07 -47.58 -5.47
CA SER A 393 15.38 -48.64 -4.52
C SER A 393 15.39 -50.02 -5.18
N PHE A 394 14.57 -50.25 -6.19
CA PHE A 394 14.49 -51.52 -6.94
C PHE A 394 15.71 -51.75 -7.83
N LEU A 395 16.33 -50.70 -8.30
CA LEU A 395 17.51 -50.77 -9.19
C LEU A 395 18.84 -50.89 -8.43
N SER A 396 18.85 -50.86 -7.09
CA SER A 396 20.06 -50.84 -6.29
C SER A 396 20.44 -52.26 -5.80
N PRO A 397 21.72 -52.69 -5.88
CA PRO A 397 22.11 -54.02 -5.43
C PRO A 397 22.13 -54.15 -3.90
N THR A 398 21.30 -55.05 -3.40
CA THR A 398 21.40 -55.90 -2.22
C THR A 398 21.52 -55.35 -0.79
N LYS A 399 22.03 -54.19 -0.48
CA LYS A 399 22.13 -53.69 0.91
C LYS A 399 21.02 -52.71 1.34
N THR A 400 20.31 -52.16 0.42
CA THR A 400 19.27 -51.14 0.67
C THR A 400 17.85 -51.72 0.70
N LYS A 401 17.61 -52.89 0.13
CA LYS A 401 16.26 -53.50 0.05
C LYS A 401 15.60 -53.78 1.40
N SER A 402 16.38 -54.03 2.47
CA SER A 402 15.83 -54.29 3.80
C SER A 402 15.47 -53.01 4.60
N LYS A 403 15.92 -51.83 4.18
CA LYS A 403 15.71 -50.59 4.91
C LYS A 403 14.65 -49.68 4.30
N ILE A 404 14.31 -49.84 3.03
CA ILE A 404 13.31 -48.98 2.35
C ILE A 404 12.00 -49.76 2.23
N ASN A 405 11.23 -49.79 3.31
CA ASN A 405 9.83 -50.19 3.27
C ASN A 405 8.98 -48.90 3.12
N THR A 406 8.61 -48.57 1.86
CA THR A 406 7.86 -47.35 1.52
C THR A 406 6.48 -47.28 2.21
N GLY A 407 5.88 -48.46 2.51
CA GLY A 407 4.66 -48.54 3.32
C GLY A 407 4.87 -48.01 4.75
N ASN A 408 5.99 -48.33 5.37
CA ASN A 408 6.35 -47.83 6.70
C ASN A 408 6.82 -46.35 6.65
N LEU A 409 7.42 -45.89 5.55
CA LEU A 409 7.81 -44.49 5.37
C LEU A 409 6.59 -43.56 5.21
N ARG A 410 5.54 -44.03 4.53
CA ARG A 410 4.26 -43.32 4.46
C ARG A 410 3.57 -43.21 5.81
N THR A 411 3.65 -44.23 6.66
CA THR A 411 2.98 -44.28 7.97
C THR A 411 3.85 -43.74 9.10
N THR A 412 5.18 -43.99 9.10
CA THR A 412 6.10 -43.54 10.15
C THR A 412 6.48 -42.07 10.06
N SER A 413 6.45 -41.46 8.84
CA SER A 413 6.65 -40.01 8.70
C SER A 413 5.50 -39.19 9.30
N ALA A 414 4.30 -39.76 9.42
CA ALA A 414 3.18 -39.10 10.11
C ALA A 414 3.29 -39.17 11.65
N ASN A 415 3.89 -40.23 12.21
CA ASN A 415 3.75 -40.53 13.65
C ASN A 415 4.98 -40.27 14.52
N LYS A 416 6.20 -40.14 14.01
CA LYS A 416 7.43 -40.06 14.83
C LYS A 416 8.13 -38.72 14.93
N LEU A 417 7.63 -37.67 14.32
CA LEU A 417 8.40 -36.43 14.24
C LEU A 417 7.74 -35.19 14.86
N GLY A 418 6.80 -35.26 15.75
CA GLY A 418 6.24 -34.00 16.24
C GLY A 418 5.76 -33.06 15.08
N ILE A 419 5.68 -33.61 13.86
CA ILE A 419 5.16 -32.96 12.65
C ILE A 419 3.65 -33.22 12.63
N MET A 420 2.97 -32.92 13.73
CA MET A 420 1.51 -32.75 13.71
C MET A 420 1.08 -31.58 12.81
N MET A 421 2.02 -30.78 12.32
CA MET A 421 1.73 -29.59 11.49
C MET A 421 1.96 -29.80 9.99
N LEU A 422 2.82 -30.76 9.54
CA LEU A 422 3.04 -30.95 8.11
C LEU A 422 1.83 -31.52 7.35
N PRO A 423 1.07 -32.54 7.87
CA PRO A 423 -0.18 -32.94 7.20
C PRO A 423 -1.23 -31.84 7.17
N ALA A 424 -1.39 -31.09 8.25
CA ALA A 424 -2.32 -29.96 8.28
C ALA A 424 -1.88 -28.80 7.35
N ILE A 425 -0.59 -28.60 7.17
CA ILE A 425 -0.03 -27.63 6.22
C ILE A 425 -0.22 -28.17 4.80
N ILE A 426 0.09 -29.43 4.52
CA ILE A 426 -0.10 -30.06 3.21
C ILE A 426 -1.59 -30.20 2.86
N GLU A 427 -2.45 -30.56 3.79
CA GLU A 427 -3.90 -30.70 3.57
C GLU A 427 -4.58 -29.33 3.37
N LYS A 428 -4.19 -28.30 4.11
CA LYS A 428 -4.62 -26.91 3.83
C LYS A 428 -4.12 -26.40 2.48
N PHE A 429 -2.96 -26.87 2.00
CA PHE A 429 -2.42 -26.49 0.70
C PHE A 429 -3.02 -27.28 -0.47
N LEU A 430 -3.46 -28.52 -0.27
CA LEU A 430 -4.14 -29.35 -1.29
C LEU A 430 -5.59 -28.90 -1.54
N ASN A 431 -6.24 -28.24 -0.59
CA ASN A 431 -7.60 -27.73 -0.72
C ASN A 431 -7.70 -26.34 -1.38
N PHE A 432 -6.60 -25.78 -1.88
CA PHE A 432 -6.62 -24.59 -2.71
C PHE A 432 -6.71 -24.97 -4.20
N LYS A 433 -7.86 -25.49 -4.62
CA LYS A 433 -8.31 -25.48 -6.02
C LYS A 433 -9.36 -24.41 -6.19
N SER A 434 -9.10 -23.57 -7.22
CA SER A 434 -9.91 -22.53 -7.86
C SER A 434 -9.99 -21.21 -7.12
#